data_ff70eb258c7ff385f3d08bebf352a818
#
_entry.id   ff70eb258c7ff385f3d08bebf352a818
#
_cell.length_a   1.000
_cell.length_b   1.000
_cell.length_c   1.000
_cell.angle_alpha   90.00
_cell.angle_beta   90.00
_cell.angle_gamma   90.00
#
_symmetry.space_group_name_H-M   'P 1'
#
loop_
_entity.id
_entity.type
_entity.pdbx_description
1 polymer ?
#
loop_
_entity_poly.entity_id
_entity_poly.type
_entity_poly.pdbx_seq_one_letter_code
_entity_poly.pdbx_strand_id
1 'polypeptide(L)'
;RFLTFYDYILNLISIVTIFLSLALVVIQIEHGYLDVIYVTSMILMILTLFEQAIPMSNFAYYKADTDQALTDINEVFNSSITTPKLNVQTKQEPVFSISNLNFKYFNQETLVLNDINLTIHKGEKVAIIGPSGSGKSTLMQLLCGLYEIEEGRVELYGQSITQINENDRYNEINALLQSQQIFDGTVRENLLSNQKDENLIDVLNMLNLSYLNLNTQLTLDGTSLSGGEIQRLSLARLFLKSSNIWL
;
A
#
# COMPACT_ATOMS: atom_id res chain seq x y z
N ARG A 1 -7.92 14.57 22.51
CA ARG A 1 -8.24 15.63 23.52
C ARG A 1 -9.74 15.77 23.78
N PHE A 2 -10.62 15.72 22.78
CA PHE A 2 -12.07 15.87 23.01
C PHE A 2 -12.66 14.63 23.70
N LEU A 3 -12.26 13.43 23.26
CA LEU A 3 -12.70 12.15 23.85
C LEU A 3 -12.28 12.00 25.31
N THR A 4 -11.04 12.33 25.63
CA THR A 4 -10.52 12.31 27.01
C THR A 4 -11.25 13.26 27.95
N PHE A 5 -11.69 14.43 27.44
CA PHE A 5 -12.51 15.37 28.20
C PHE A 5 -13.92 14.85 28.42
N TYR A 6 -14.51 14.21 27.43
CA TYR A 6 -15.85 13.61 27.52
C TYR A 6 -15.87 12.46 28.51
N ASP A 7 -14.90 11.55 28.44
CA ASP A 7 -14.74 10.45 29.40
C ASP A 7 -14.55 10.97 30.83
N TYR A 8 -13.83 12.06 31.00
CA TYR A 8 -13.67 12.70 32.32
C TYR A 8 -15.00 13.23 32.87
N ILE A 9 -15.83 13.87 32.01
CA ILE A 9 -17.16 14.36 32.42
C ILE A 9 -18.07 13.20 32.81
N LEU A 10 -18.10 12.11 32.03
CA LEU A 10 -18.92 10.94 32.34
C LEU A 10 -18.51 10.27 33.65
N ASN A 11 -17.21 10.15 33.92
CA ASN A 11 -16.70 9.66 35.19
C ASN A 11 -17.10 10.56 36.36
N LEU A 12 -17.05 11.87 36.19
CA LEU A 12 -17.46 12.82 37.22
C LEU A 12 -18.96 12.74 37.49
N ILE A 13 -19.80 12.60 36.45
CA ILE A 13 -21.24 12.37 36.60
C ILE A 13 -21.51 11.06 37.33
N SER A 14 -20.78 9.99 37.02
CA SER A 14 -20.94 8.69 37.73
C SER A 14 -20.62 8.81 39.21
N ILE A 15 -19.55 9.47 39.58
CA ILE A 15 -19.18 9.70 40.98
C ILE A 15 -20.25 10.51 41.71
N VAL A 16 -20.74 11.60 41.13
CA VAL A 16 -21.81 12.42 41.71
C VAL A 16 -23.09 11.60 41.88
N THR A 17 -23.44 10.78 40.91
CA THR A 17 -24.65 9.91 40.97
C THR A 17 -24.54 8.87 42.08
N ILE A 18 -23.34 8.26 42.26
CA ILE A 18 -23.08 7.33 43.37
C ILE A 18 -23.23 8.05 44.72
N PHE A 19 -22.68 9.25 44.89
CA PHE A 19 -22.82 10.01 46.14
C PHE A 19 -24.27 10.38 46.44
N LEU A 20 -25.03 10.86 45.44
CA LEU A 20 -26.44 11.20 45.61
C LEU A 20 -27.27 9.98 45.96
N SER A 21 -27.08 8.84 45.32
CA SER A 21 -27.80 7.61 45.60
C SER A 21 -27.46 7.06 46.98
N LEU A 22 -26.21 7.12 47.42
CA LEU A 22 -25.84 6.75 48.78
C LEU A 22 -26.52 7.63 49.82
N ALA A 23 -26.53 8.96 49.63
CA ALA A 23 -27.20 9.89 50.52
C ALA A 23 -28.70 9.59 50.67
N LEU A 24 -29.38 9.31 49.52
CA LEU A 24 -30.78 8.93 49.52
C LEU A 24 -31.04 7.61 50.26
N VAL A 25 -30.17 6.61 50.05
CA VAL A 25 -30.28 5.31 50.73
C VAL A 25 -30.10 5.46 52.25
N VAL A 26 -29.15 6.26 52.72
CA VAL A 26 -28.96 6.52 54.13
C VAL A 26 -30.18 7.16 54.77
N ILE A 27 -30.77 8.16 54.09
CA ILE A 27 -32.02 8.80 54.53
C ILE A 27 -33.16 7.79 54.66
N GLN A 28 -33.30 6.87 53.69
CA GLN A 28 -34.33 5.83 53.68
C GLN A 28 -34.15 4.79 54.80
N ILE A 29 -32.91 4.49 55.13
CA ILE A 29 -32.58 3.59 56.25
C ILE A 29 -32.93 4.26 57.62
N GLU A 30 -32.58 5.54 57.78
CA GLU A 30 -32.92 6.29 58.98
C GLU A 30 -34.46 6.35 59.22
N HIS A 31 -35.25 6.41 58.15
CA HIS A 31 -36.69 6.38 58.23
C HIS A 31 -37.28 4.96 58.36
N GLY A 32 -36.45 3.91 58.35
CA GLY A 32 -36.86 2.53 58.51
C GLY A 32 -37.54 1.91 57.29
N TYR A 33 -37.38 2.52 56.10
CA TYR A 33 -37.95 2.04 54.83
C TYR A 33 -37.06 1.03 54.13
N LEU A 34 -35.73 0.98 54.43
CA LEU A 34 -34.78 0.09 53.77
C LEU A 34 -33.82 -0.53 54.77
N ASP A 35 -33.46 -1.80 54.57
CA ASP A 35 -32.42 -2.49 55.31
C ASP A 35 -31.05 -2.16 54.77
N VAL A 36 -30.05 -2.12 55.67
CA VAL A 36 -28.59 -1.82 55.36
C VAL A 36 -28.06 -2.77 54.25
N ILE A 37 -28.58 -3.97 54.16
CA ILE A 37 -28.21 -4.98 53.13
C ILE A 37 -28.36 -4.44 51.71
N TYR A 38 -29.34 -3.56 51.47
CA TYR A 38 -29.60 -3.03 50.09
C TYR A 38 -28.56 -1.99 49.65
N VAL A 39 -27.75 -1.43 50.56
CA VAL A 39 -26.69 -0.45 50.20
C VAL A 39 -25.70 -1.05 49.23
N THR A 40 -25.17 -2.24 49.53
CA THR A 40 -24.17 -2.93 48.68
C THR A 40 -24.72 -3.30 47.30
N SER A 41 -25.96 -3.80 47.24
CA SER A 41 -26.59 -4.14 45.95
C SER A 41 -26.83 -2.90 45.09
N MET A 42 -27.19 -1.77 45.69
CA MET A 42 -27.46 -0.54 44.99
C MET A 42 -26.16 0.10 44.44
N ILE A 43 -25.09 0.06 45.21
CA ILE A 43 -23.76 0.48 44.73
C ILE A 43 -23.29 -0.37 43.54
N LEU A 44 -23.39 -1.70 43.66
CA LEU A 44 -23.04 -2.61 42.57
C LEU A 44 -23.88 -2.37 41.31
N MET A 45 -25.18 -2.14 41.47
CA MET A 45 -26.06 -1.86 40.35
C MET A 45 -25.69 -0.57 39.61
N ILE A 46 -25.34 0.50 40.36
CA ILE A 46 -24.94 1.77 39.78
C ILE A 46 -23.58 1.62 39.05
N LEU A 47 -22.63 0.94 39.69
CA LEU A 47 -21.33 0.70 39.08
C LEU A 47 -21.42 -0.08 37.77
N THR A 48 -22.24 -1.16 37.76
CA THR A 48 -22.42 -1.96 36.53
C THR A 48 -23.14 -1.18 35.43
N LEU A 49 -24.10 -0.31 35.76
CA LEU A 49 -24.75 0.56 34.76
C LEU A 49 -23.76 1.53 34.10
N PHE A 50 -22.89 2.17 34.90
CA PHE A 50 -21.90 3.08 34.34
C PHE A 50 -20.80 2.36 33.59
N GLU A 51 -20.36 1.18 34.01
CA GLU A 51 -19.38 0.35 33.32
C GLU A 51 -19.87 -0.02 31.89
N GLN A 52 -21.16 -0.19 31.69
CA GLN A 52 -21.75 -0.44 30.38
C GLN A 52 -22.07 0.84 29.60
N ALA A 53 -22.41 1.92 30.27
CA ALA A 53 -22.80 3.19 29.64
C ALA A 53 -21.59 3.95 29.04
N ILE A 54 -20.43 3.90 29.71
CA ILE A 54 -19.21 4.61 29.27
C ILE A 54 -18.73 4.10 27.89
N PRO A 55 -18.61 2.80 27.61
CA PRO A 55 -18.23 2.31 26.28
C PRO A 55 -19.23 2.68 25.19
N MET A 56 -20.53 2.78 25.50
CA MET A 56 -21.56 3.18 24.53
C MET A 56 -21.36 4.63 24.04
N SER A 57 -20.77 5.49 24.83
CA SER A 57 -20.47 6.87 24.39
C SER A 57 -19.48 6.93 23.22
N ASN A 58 -18.58 5.96 23.12
CA ASN A 58 -17.60 5.86 22.07
C ASN A 58 -18.12 5.14 20.80
N PHE A 59 -19.36 4.59 20.87
CA PHE A 59 -19.94 3.85 19.75
C PHE A 59 -20.03 4.67 18.47
N ALA A 60 -20.42 5.94 18.56
CA ALA A 60 -20.51 6.83 17.40
C ALA A 60 -19.15 7.05 16.73
N TYR A 61 -18.07 7.15 17.52
CA TYR A 61 -16.71 7.29 17.03
C TYR A 61 -16.23 6.00 16.33
N TYR A 62 -16.37 4.86 17.00
CA TYR A 62 -15.98 3.57 16.41
C TYR A 62 -16.81 3.22 15.18
N LYS A 63 -18.10 3.61 15.16
CA LYS A 63 -18.94 3.44 13.99
C LYS A 63 -18.42 4.27 12.80
N ALA A 64 -18.10 5.55 13.03
CA ALA A 64 -17.57 6.41 11.96
C ALA A 64 -16.24 5.90 11.40
N ASP A 65 -15.34 5.43 12.27
CA ASP A 65 -14.06 4.85 11.87
C ASP A 65 -14.24 3.55 11.06
N THR A 66 -15.18 2.70 11.51
CA THR A 66 -15.53 1.46 10.81
C THR A 66 -16.21 1.74 9.46
N ASP A 67 -17.13 2.70 9.40
CA ASP A 67 -17.81 3.08 8.16
C ASP A 67 -16.81 3.67 7.15
N GLN A 68 -15.83 4.42 7.60
CA GLN A 68 -14.74 4.93 6.75
C GLN A 68 -13.86 3.78 6.24
N ALA A 69 -13.43 2.86 7.11
CA ALA A 69 -12.65 1.70 6.71
C ALA A 69 -13.41 0.81 5.70
N LEU A 70 -14.73 0.64 5.89
CA LEU A 70 -15.56 -0.08 4.92
C LEU A 70 -15.67 0.66 3.59
N THR A 71 -15.72 1.99 3.61
CA THR A 71 -15.74 2.80 2.39
C THR A 71 -14.43 2.64 1.63
N ASP A 72 -13.29 2.75 2.32
CA ASP A 72 -11.97 2.57 1.74
C ASP A 72 -11.80 1.16 1.13
N ILE A 73 -12.26 0.13 1.83
CA ILE A 73 -12.27 -1.25 1.33
C ILE A 73 -13.16 -1.37 0.08
N ASN A 74 -14.37 -0.81 0.11
CA ASN A 74 -15.30 -0.84 -1.02
C ASN A 74 -14.76 -0.06 -2.23
N GLU A 75 -14.06 1.04 -2.03
CA GLU A 75 -13.37 1.76 -3.10
C GLU A 75 -12.31 0.88 -3.76
N VAL A 76 -11.51 0.15 -2.98
CA VAL A 76 -10.52 -0.80 -3.50
C VAL A 76 -11.20 -1.93 -4.28
N PHE A 77 -12.29 -2.50 -3.77
CA PHE A 77 -13.03 -3.56 -4.47
C PHE A 77 -13.76 -3.07 -5.72
N ASN A 78 -14.31 -1.86 -5.69
CA ASN A 78 -15.04 -1.28 -6.83
C ASN A 78 -14.13 -0.62 -7.85
N SER A 79 -12.90 -0.25 -7.48
CA SER A 79 -11.86 0.20 -8.40
C SER A 79 -11.29 -0.94 -9.26
N SER A 80 -11.77 -2.16 -9.07
CA SER A 80 -11.49 -3.28 -9.98
C SER A 80 -12.07 -2.96 -11.37
N ILE A 81 -11.26 -2.34 -12.09
CA ILE A 81 -11.32 -1.75 -13.39
C ILE A 81 -11.81 -2.76 -14.40
N THR A 82 -13.01 -2.54 -14.84
CA THR A 82 -13.65 -3.23 -15.94
C THR A 82 -13.48 -2.49 -17.28
N THR A 83 -12.37 -1.83 -17.51
CA THR A 83 -12.03 -1.50 -18.89
C THR A 83 -11.46 -2.76 -19.53
N PRO A 84 -12.06 -3.27 -20.63
CA PRO A 84 -11.48 -4.38 -21.37
C PRO A 84 -10.10 -3.95 -21.84
N LYS A 85 -9.05 -4.51 -21.21
CA LYS A 85 -7.69 -4.22 -21.58
C LYS A 85 -7.39 -4.91 -22.90
N LEU A 86 -6.81 -4.16 -23.82
CA LEU A 86 -6.45 -4.64 -25.16
C LEU A 86 -5.16 -5.45 -25.09
N ASN A 87 -5.08 -6.51 -25.86
CA ASN A 87 -3.80 -7.19 -26.08
C ASN A 87 -2.92 -6.38 -27.04
N VAL A 88 -1.62 -6.48 -26.90
CA VAL A 88 -0.68 -5.89 -27.86
C VAL A 88 -0.89 -6.57 -29.23
N GLN A 89 -1.52 -5.86 -30.16
CA GLN A 89 -1.92 -6.45 -31.44
C GLN A 89 -0.79 -6.48 -32.46
N THR A 90 0.03 -5.46 -32.52
CA THR A 90 1.15 -5.35 -33.49
C THR A 90 2.28 -4.54 -32.90
N LYS A 91 3.53 -5.00 -33.09
CA LYS A 91 4.73 -4.25 -32.68
C LYS A 91 5.08 -3.23 -33.76
N GLN A 92 4.34 -2.12 -33.77
CA GLN A 92 4.56 -1.01 -34.70
C GLN A 92 5.64 -0.05 -34.15
N GLU A 93 6.27 0.67 -35.04
CA GLU A 93 7.14 1.79 -34.71
C GLU A 93 6.33 3.10 -34.58
N PRO A 94 6.66 3.97 -33.65
CA PRO A 94 7.73 3.85 -32.64
C PRO A 94 7.39 2.90 -31.49
N VAL A 95 8.41 2.45 -30.74
CA VAL A 95 8.22 1.59 -29.55
C VAL A 95 7.48 2.35 -28.45
N PHE A 96 7.97 3.55 -28.11
CA PHE A 96 7.26 4.49 -27.23
C PHE A 96 7.02 5.80 -27.95
N SER A 97 5.82 6.35 -27.74
CA SER A 97 5.45 7.71 -28.11
C SER A 97 4.83 8.41 -26.91
N ILE A 98 5.43 9.53 -26.51
CA ILE A 98 4.94 10.38 -25.43
C ILE A 98 4.62 11.73 -26.03
N SER A 99 3.40 12.23 -25.79
CA SER A 99 2.93 13.50 -26.31
C SER A 99 2.24 14.33 -25.26
N ASN A 100 2.73 15.57 -25.06
CA ASN A 100 2.18 16.57 -24.13
C ASN A 100 1.88 16.01 -22.72
N LEU A 101 2.77 15.15 -22.21
CA LEU A 101 2.56 14.47 -20.95
C LEU A 101 2.75 15.42 -19.78
N ASN A 102 1.68 15.65 -19.03
CA ASN A 102 1.66 16.32 -17.75
C ASN A 102 1.32 15.31 -16.68
N PHE A 103 2.07 15.30 -15.58
CA PHE A 103 1.81 14.35 -14.50
C PHE A 103 2.03 14.97 -13.12
N LYS A 104 1.11 14.69 -12.21
CA LYS A 104 1.20 14.95 -10.77
C LYS A 104 0.74 13.72 -9.99
N TYR A 105 1.29 13.50 -8.81
CA TYR A 105 0.79 12.45 -7.94
C TYR A 105 -0.54 12.84 -7.29
N PHE A 106 -1.32 11.85 -6.96
CA PHE A 106 -2.56 12.04 -6.21
C PHE A 106 -2.29 12.89 -4.96
N ASN A 107 -3.15 13.88 -4.69
CA ASN A 107 -2.99 14.86 -3.60
C ASN A 107 -1.81 15.85 -3.72
N GLN A 108 -1.17 15.98 -4.89
CA GLN A 108 -0.19 17.04 -5.14
C GLN A 108 -0.73 18.06 -6.13
N GLU A 109 -0.52 19.34 -5.83
CA GLU A 109 -0.91 20.45 -6.75
C GLU A 109 0.15 20.72 -7.82
N THR A 110 1.40 20.38 -7.54
CA THR A 110 2.53 20.66 -8.43
C THR A 110 2.76 19.53 -9.43
N LEU A 111 2.93 19.91 -10.70
CA LEU A 111 3.32 18.97 -11.74
C LEU A 111 4.74 18.43 -11.49
N VAL A 112 4.90 17.12 -11.56
CA VAL A 112 6.20 16.44 -11.51
C VAL A 112 6.79 16.34 -12.92
N LEU A 113 5.95 16.13 -13.92
CA LEU A 113 6.31 16.18 -15.34
C LEU A 113 5.44 17.25 -16.01
N ASN A 114 6.04 18.05 -16.87
CA ASN A 114 5.38 19.17 -17.54
C ASN A 114 5.76 19.17 -19.03
N ASP A 115 4.77 18.96 -19.88
CA ASP A 115 4.87 18.96 -21.34
C ASP A 115 6.00 18.06 -21.89
N ILE A 116 6.06 16.81 -21.41
CA ILE A 116 7.06 15.86 -21.87
C ILE A 116 6.64 15.30 -23.24
N ASN A 117 7.55 15.44 -24.20
CA ASN A 117 7.41 14.90 -25.54
C ASN A 117 8.66 14.06 -25.85
N LEU A 118 8.48 12.77 -26.18
CA LEU A 118 9.56 11.83 -26.43
C LEU A 118 9.10 10.71 -27.37
N THR A 119 9.94 10.35 -28.32
CA THR A 119 9.71 9.19 -29.19
C THR A 119 10.94 8.28 -29.11
N ILE A 120 10.69 6.97 -28.91
CA ILE A 120 11.74 5.96 -28.81
C ILE A 120 11.51 4.89 -29.86
N HIS A 121 12.52 4.62 -30.67
CA HIS A 121 12.48 3.62 -31.74
C HIS A 121 13.13 2.30 -31.31
N LYS A 122 12.85 1.25 -32.04
CA LYS A 122 13.42 -0.08 -31.79
C LYS A 122 14.94 -0.08 -31.86
N GLY A 123 15.57 -0.66 -30.82
CA GLY A 123 17.05 -0.74 -30.73
C GLY A 123 17.71 0.54 -30.25
N GLU A 124 16.96 1.60 -30.02
CA GLU A 124 17.47 2.85 -29.49
C GLU A 124 17.88 2.70 -28.02
N LYS A 125 18.98 3.35 -27.63
CA LYS A 125 19.44 3.42 -26.25
C LYS A 125 19.31 4.85 -25.77
N VAL A 126 18.38 5.09 -24.83
CA VAL A 126 18.05 6.42 -24.34
C VAL A 126 18.55 6.58 -22.91
N ALA A 127 19.25 7.67 -22.60
CA ALA A 127 19.64 8.04 -21.25
C ALA A 127 18.85 9.26 -20.78
N ILE A 128 18.17 9.14 -19.64
CA ILE A 128 17.45 10.23 -18.99
C ILE A 128 18.33 10.84 -17.91
N ILE A 129 18.73 12.10 -18.10
CA ILE A 129 19.69 12.80 -17.24
C ILE A 129 18.98 13.99 -16.56
N GLY A 130 19.31 14.26 -15.31
CA GLY A 130 18.78 15.41 -14.58
C GLY A 130 19.06 15.33 -13.07
N PRO A 131 18.85 16.42 -12.33
CA PRO A 131 19.03 16.45 -10.88
C PRO A 131 18.07 15.52 -10.14
N SER A 132 18.35 15.28 -8.86
CA SER A 132 17.39 14.55 -8.00
C SER A 132 16.06 15.31 -7.92
N GLY A 133 14.95 14.58 -7.98
CA GLY A 133 13.61 15.18 -7.95
C GLY A 133 13.10 15.70 -9.29
N SER A 134 13.85 15.57 -10.41
CA SER A 134 13.40 16.05 -11.74
C SER A 134 12.38 15.13 -12.45
N GLY A 135 11.80 14.16 -11.77
CA GLY A 135 10.75 13.30 -12.34
C GLY A 135 11.23 12.08 -13.14
N LYS A 136 12.55 11.78 -13.16
CA LYS A 136 13.09 10.63 -13.94
C LYS A 136 12.45 9.29 -13.55
N SER A 137 12.39 9.00 -12.26
CA SER A 137 11.76 7.77 -11.76
C SER A 137 10.26 7.74 -12.03
N THR A 138 9.60 8.90 -11.97
CA THR A 138 8.19 9.04 -12.32
C THR A 138 7.94 8.72 -13.79
N LEU A 139 8.79 9.23 -14.68
CA LEU A 139 8.70 8.93 -16.11
C LEU A 139 8.89 7.43 -16.37
N MET A 140 9.87 6.79 -15.72
CA MET A 140 10.06 5.33 -15.83
C MET A 140 8.83 4.54 -15.36
N GLN A 141 8.21 4.95 -14.26
CA GLN A 141 7.01 4.31 -13.74
C GLN A 141 5.81 4.48 -14.68
N LEU A 142 5.68 5.63 -15.34
CA LEU A 142 4.64 5.88 -16.35
C LEU A 142 4.88 5.05 -17.62
N LEU A 143 6.13 4.87 -18.05
CA LEU A 143 6.50 3.96 -19.14
C LEU A 143 6.20 2.49 -18.81
N CYS A 144 6.20 2.12 -17.53
CA CYS A 144 5.72 0.80 -17.07
C CYS A 144 4.19 0.72 -16.97
N GLY A 145 3.46 1.83 -17.14
CA GLY A 145 2.01 1.89 -16.98
C GLY A 145 1.53 1.68 -15.54
N LEU A 146 2.33 2.11 -14.56
CA LEU A 146 2.00 1.96 -13.12
C LEU A 146 1.03 3.03 -12.61
N TYR A 147 0.85 4.12 -13.36
CA TYR A 147 -0.06 5.21 -13.02
C TYR A 147 -0.99 5.51 -14.18
N GLU A 148 -2.17 6.00 -13.86
CA GLU A 148 -3.09 6.57 -14.83
C GLU A 148 -2.57 7.92 -15.33
N ILE A 149 -2.89 8.25 -16.57
CA ILE A 149 -2.47 9.47 -17.26
C ILE A 149 -3.72 10.31 -17.50
N GLU A 150 -3.82 11.44 -16.79
CA GLU A 150 -4.93 12.38 -16.91
C GLU A 150 -4.74 13.34 -18.09
N GLU A 151 -3.50 13.80 -18.31
CA GLU A 151 -3.17 14.77 -19.36
C GLU A 151 -2.01 14.29 -20.22
N GLY A 152 -2.20 14.34 -21.53
CA GLY A 152 -1.24 13.85 -22.50
C GLY A 152 -1.42 12.37 -22.82
N ARG A 153 -0.40 11.75 -23.42
CA ARG A 153 -0.45 10.34 -23.85
C ARG A 153 0.91 9.69 -23.67
N VAL A 154 0.88 8.42 -23.26
CA VAL A 154 2.01 7.49 -23.34
C VAL A 154 1.52 6.27 -24.07
N GLU A 155 2.12 5.99 -25.21
CA GLU A 155 1.76 4.87 -26.09
C GLU A 155 2.93 3.88 -26.19
N LEU A 156 2.60 2.61 -26.14
CA LEU A 156 3.47 1.49 -26.45
C LEU A 156 3.00 0.86 -27.76
N TYR A 157 3.84 0.88 -28.79
CA TYR A 157 3.50 0.40 -30.14
C TYR A 157 2.21 1.03 -30.71
N GLY A 158 2.00 2.33 -30.44
CA GLY A 158 0.82 3.07 -30.89
C GLY A 158 -0.47 2.81 -30.09
N GLN A 159 -0.39 2.08 -29.00
CA GLN A 159 -1.53 1.83 -28.10
C GLN A 159 -1.31 2.51 -26.76
N SER A 160 -2.34 3.12 -26.17
CA SER A 160 -2.24 3.71 -24.84
C SER A 160 -1.78 2.68 -23.82
N ILE A 161 -0.69 2.99 -23.09
CA ILE A 161 -0.05 2.07 -22.13
C ILE A 161 -1.00 1.63 -21.02
N THR A 162 -1.92 2.49 -20.61
CA THR A 162 -2.91 2.21 -19.55
C THR A 162 -4.02 1.27 -20.01
N GLN A 163 -4.26 1.19 -21.32
CA GLN A 163 -5.27 0.30 -21.92
C GLN A 163 -4.73 -1.09 -22.27
N ILE A 164 -3.41 -1.26 -22.31
CA ILE A 164 -2.79 -2.56 -22.58
C ILE A 164 -2.96 -3.47 -21.37
N ASN A 165 -3.23 -4.76 -21.64
CA ASN A 165 -3.30 -5.79 -20.61
C ASN A 165 -1.98 -5.85 -19.80
N GLU A 166 -2.09 -6.00 -18.49
CA GLU A 166 -0.93 -6.04 -17.59
C GLU A 166 0.05 -7.16 -17.91
N ASN A 167 -0.46 -8.33 -18.26
CA ASN A 167 0.38 -9.46 -18.64
C ASN A 167 1.19 -9.16 -19.91
N ASP A 168 0.60 -8.49 -20.88
CA ASP A 168 1.28 -8.13 -22.13
C ASP A 168 2.33 -7.04 -21.87
N ARG A 169 2.00 -6.01 -21.06
CA ARG A 169 2.98 -5.02 -20.61
C ARG A 169 4.14 -5.67 -19.85
N TYR A 170 3.80 -6.57 -18.92
CA TYR A 170 4.80 -7.30 -18.16
C TYR A 170 5.72 -8.12 -19.07
N ASN A 171 5.18 -8.77 -20.09
CA ASN A 171 5.97 -9.56 -21.03
C ASN A 171 6.85 -8.71 -21.96
N GLU A 172 6.38 -7.54 -22.38
CA GLU A 172 7.12 -6.64 -23.28
C GLU A 172 8.17 -5.78 -22.56
N ILE A 173 7.88 -5.33 -21.32
CA ILE A 173 8.71 -4.41 -20.59
C ILE A 173 9.40 -5.14 -19.42
N ASN A 174 10.70 -4.97 -19.35
CA ASN A 174 11.54 -5.41 -18.25
C ASN A 174 12.16 -4.18 -17.57
N ALA A 175 11.80 -3.93 -16.31
CA ALA A 175 12.17 -2.71 -15.61
C ALA A 175 12.90 -2.99 -14.30
N LEU A 176 14.00 -2.25 -14.06
CA LEU A 176 14.71 -2.22 -12.79
C LEU A 176 14.45 -0.88 -12.10
N LEU A 177 13.42 -0.84 -11.27
CA LEU A 177 13.07 0.37 -10.54
C LEU A 177 14.03 0.60 -9.35
N GLN A 178 14.07 1.82 -8.83
CA GLN A 178 15.00 2.23 -7.78
C GLN A 178 14.82 1.46 -6.46
N SER A 179 13.59 1.14 -6.08
CA SER A 179 13.29 0.33 -4.88
C SER A 179 13.35 -1.15 -5.24
N GLN A 180 14.30 -1.85 -4.65
CA GLN A 180 14.46 -3.28 -4.81
C GLN A 180 13.87 -4.00 -3.60
N GLN A 181 13.05 -5.02 -3.84
CA GLN A 181 12.44 -5.80 -2.77
C GLN A 181 12.83 -7.26 -2.85
N ILE A 182 13.12 -7.83 -1.67
CA ILE A 182 13.27 -9.26 -1.44
C ILE A 182 11.99 -9.73 -0.75
N PHE A 183 11.51 -10.90 -1.13
CA PHE A 183 10.36 -11.54 -0.52
C PHE A 183 10.83 -12.65 0.43
N ASP A 184 10.05 -12.89 1.49
CA ASP A 184 10.28 -14.06 2.32
C ASP A 184 10.16 -15.34 1.50
N GLY A 185 11.22 -16.13 1.49
CA GLY A 185 11.29 -17.32 0.66
C GLY A 185 12.72 -17.65 0.22
N THR A 186 12.85 -18.64 -0.63
CA THR A 186 14.16 -19.07 -1.16
C THR A 186 14.72 -18.10 -2.21
N VAL A 187 16.03 -18.19 -2.48
CA VAL A 187 16.65 -17.48 -3.59
C VAL A 187 15.95 -17.80 -4.92
N ARG A 188 15.58 -19.09 -5.14
CA ARG A 188 14.81 -19.51 -6.31
C ARG A 188 13.50 -18.73 -6.47
N GLU A 189 12.70 -18.67 -5.41
CA GLU A 189 11.43 -17.94 -5.43
C GLU A 189 11.64 -16.46 -5.68
N ASN A 190 12.69 -15.89 -5.10
CA ASN A 190 13.08 -14.51 -5.30
C ASN A 190 13.58 -14.18 -6.71
N LEU A 191 14.05 -15.16 -7.48
CA LEU A 191 14.42 -14.95 -8.88
C LEU A 191 13.19 -14.79 -9.80
N LEU A 192 11.97 -15.14 -9.32
CA LEU A 192 10.71 -14.96 -10.05
C LEU A 192 10.73 -15.58 -11.46
N SER A 193 11.43 -16.72 -11.63
CA SER A 193 11.63 -17.34 -12.93
C SER A 193 11.37 -18.83 -12.88
N ASN A 194 10.72 -19.35 -13.91
CA ASN A 194 10.45 -20.77 -14.11
C ASN A 194 11.55 -21.47 -14.94
N GLN A 195 12.69 -20.82 -15.14
CA GLN A 195 13.80 -21.41 -15.87
C GLN A 195 14.44 -22.56 -15.10
N LYS A 196 15.22 -23.40 -15.82
CA LYS A 196 15.96 -24.51 -15.22
C LYS A 196 17.04 -23.99 -14.27
N ASP A 197 17.38 -24.80 -13.28
CA ASP A 197 18.39 -24.49 -12.26
C ASP A 197 19.73 -24.08 -12.84
N GLU A 198 20.16 -24.71 -13.92
CA GLU A 198 21.41 -24.40 -14.62
C GLU A 198 21.43 -22.91 -15.03
N ASN A 199 20.37 -22.43 -15.68
CA ASN A 199 20.27 -21.03 -16.10
C ASN A 199 20.21 -20.05 -14.90
N LEU A 200 19.54 -20.44 -13.81
CA LEU A 200 19.47 -19.63 -12.60
C LEU A 200 20.86 -19.50 -11.96
N ILE A 201 21.60 -20.60 -11.88
CA ILE A 201 22.96 -20.62 -11.34
C ILE A 201 23.92 -19.83 -12.22
N ASP A 202 23.81 -19.97 -13.54
CA ASP A 202 24.67 -19.23 -14.47
C ASP A 202 24.49 -17.72 -14.33
N VAL A 203 23.25 -17.23 -14.20
CA VAL A 203 22.96 -15.83 -13.99
C VAL A 203 23.48 -15.36 -12.61
N LEU A 204 23.31 -16.15 -11.55
CA LEU A 204 23.88 -15.84 -10.24
C LEU A 204 25.42 -15.75 -10.28
N ASN A 205 26.07 -16.66 -11.00
CA ASN A 205 27.53 -16.65 -11.20
C ASN A 205 27.99 -15.38 -11.95
N MET A 206 27.29 -15.03 -13.03
CA MET A 206 27.57 -13.81 -13.82
C MET A 206 27.50 -12.53 -12.95
N LEU A 207 26.62 -12.52 -11.95
CA LEU A 207 26.41 -11.37 -11.07
C LEU A 207 27.22 -11.43 -9.76
N ASN A 208 28.22 -12.35 -9.66
CA ASN A 208 29.01 -12.55 -8.44
C ASN A 208 28.16 -12.89 -7.21
N LEU A 209 27.15 -13.72 -7.40
CA LEU A 209 26.28 -14.29 -6.35
C LEU A 209 26.40 -15.82 -6.25
N SER A 210 27.50 -16.39 -6.73
CA SER A 210 27.77 -17.84 -6.81
C SER A 210 27.74 -18.56 -5.45
N TYR A 211 27.93 -17.83 -4.36
CA TYR A 211 27.84 -18.36 -3.00
C TYR A 211 26.40 -18.57 -2.52
N LEU A 212 25.39 -17.97 -3.19
CA LEU A 212 23.99 -18.15 -2.87
C LEU A 212 23.48 -19.46 -3.47
N ASN A 213 23.04 -20.36 -2.60
CA ASN A 213 22.34 -21.57 -3.03
C ASN A 213 20.88 -21.22 -3.35
N LEU A 214 20.29 -21.85 -4.38
CA LEU A 214 18.89 -21.63 -4.77
C LEU A 214 17.89 -21.90 -3.63
N ASN A 215 18.24 -22.78 -2.69
CA ASN A 215 17.40 -23.12 -1.54
C ASN A 215 17.69 -22.26 -0.29
N THR A 216 18.63 -21.32 -0.36
CA THR A 216 18.91 -20.40 0.76
C THR A 216 17.67 -19.55 1.03
N GLN A 217 17.23 -19.51 2.29
CA GLN A 217 16.12 -18.68 2.74
C GLN A 217 16.55 -17.23 2.86
N LEU A 218 15.73 -16.34 2.32
CA LEU A 218 15.84 -14.89 2.42
C LEU A 218 14.66 -14.36 3.23
N THR A 219 14.88 -13.28 3.96
CA THR A 219 13.84 -12.62 4.76
C THR A 219 13.58 -11.20 4.27
N LEU A 220 12.35 -10.75 4.41
CA LEU A 220 11.88 -9.42 4.00
C LEU A 220 12.71 -8.29 4.65
N ASP A 221 13.19 -8.51 5.88
CA ASP A 221 14.02 -7.55 6.62
C ASP A 221 15.39 -7.28 5.98
N GLY A 222 15.74 -8.00 4.90
CA GLY A 222 16.99 -7.84 4.18
C GLY A 222 18.24 -8.15 5.01
N THR A 223 18.09 -8.71 6.21
CA THR A 223 19.21 -9.00 7.13
C THR A 223 20.16 -10.06 6.60
N SER A 224 19.73 -10.86 5.63
CA SER A 224 20.50 -11.92 4.99
C SER A 224 21.38 -11.44 3.83
N LEU A 225 21.10 -10.28 3.23
CA LEU A 225 21.80 -9.74 2.07
C LEU A 225 22.16 -8.26 2.26
N SER A 226 23.32 -7.86 1.77
CA SER A 226 23.68 -6.44 1.67
C SER A 226 22.88 -5.74 0.58
N GLY A 227 22.77 -4.40 0.63
CA GLY A 227 22.08 -3.62 -0.40
C GLY A 227 22.59 -3.86 -1.81
N GLY A 228 23.90 -4.06 -1.99
CA GLY A 228 24.49 -4.40 -3.28
C GLY A 228 24.14 -5.82 -3.77
N GLU A 229 23.92 -6.77 -2.86
CA GLU A 229 23.46 -8.12 -3.20
C GLU A 229 22.00 -8.14 -3.59
N ILE A 230 21.16 -7.35 -2.90
CA ILE A 230 19.76 -7.15 -3.26
C ILE A 230 19.64 -6.57 -4.67
N GLN A 231 20.47 -5.56 -5.00
CA GLN A 231 20.51 -4.99 -6.35
C GLN A 231 20.91 -6.02 -7.40
N ARG A 232 21.96 -6.81 -7.14
CA ARG A 232 22.42 -7.85 -8.07
C ARG A 232 21.37 -8.96 -8.23
N LEU A 233 20.69 -9.36 -7.15
CA LEU A 233 19.61 -10.36 -7.24
C LEU A 233 18.41 -9.82 -8.04
N SER A 234 18.09 -8.54 -7.89
CA SER A 234 17.05 -7.90 -8.71
C SER A 234 17.47 -7.76 -10.17
N LEU A 235 18.75 -7.52 -10.43
CA LEU A 235 19.29 -7.54 -11.78
C LEU A 235 19.23 -8.95 -12.39
N ALA A 236 19.41 -10.01 -11.58
CA ALA A 236 19.25 -11.40 -12.05
C ALA A 236 17.84 -11.64 -12.60
N ARG A 237 16.81 -11.08 -11.99
CA ARG A 237 15.42 -11.16 -12.49
C ARG A 237 15.29 -10.61 -13.91
N LEU A 238 16.01 -9.51 -14.23
CA LEU A 238 16.01 -8.94 -15.57
C LEU A 238 16.63 -9.89 -16.59
N PHE A 239 17.76 -10.52 -16.27
CA PHE A 239 18.44 -11.43 -17.20
C PHE A 239 17.66 -12.73 -17.42
N LEU A 240 16.89 -13.14 -16.44
CA LEU A 240 16.08 -14.36 -16.51
C LEU A 240 14.76 -14.16 -17.27
N LYS A 241 14.32 -12.90 -17.45
CA LYS A 241 13.11 -12.57 -18.16
C LYS A 241 13.41 -12.15 -19.59
N SER A 242 12.80 -12.84 -20.56
CA SER A 242 12.88 -12.44 -21.95
C SER A 242 11.88 -11.30 -22.23
N SER A 243 12.35 -10.15 -22.65
CA SER A 243 11.53 -8.99 -23.03
C SER A 243 12.19 -8.14 -24.10
N ASN A 244 11.41 -7.35 -24.82
CA ASN A 244 11.91 -6.53 -25.92
C ASN A 244 12.38 -5.13 -25.47
N ILE A 245 11.91 -4.66 -24.32
CA ILE A 245 12.17 -3.33 -23.79
C ILE A 245 12.79 -3.48 -22.39
N TRP A 246 13.87 -2.75 -22.16
CA TRP A 246 14.57 -2.72 -20.89
C TRP A 246 14.60 -1.28 -20.37
N LEU A 247 14.06 -1.08 -19.19
CA LEU A 247 13.96 0.20 -18.49
C LEU A 247 14.75 0.21 -17.18
#